data_a71868355ecd26f3a91e0d13ffbb4367
#
_entry.id   a71868355ecd26f3a91e0d13ffbb4367
#
_cell.length_a   1.000
_cell.length_b   1.000
_cell.length_c   1.000
_cell.angle_alpha   90.00
_cell.angle_beta   90.00
_cell.angle_gamma   90.00
#
_symmetry.space_group_name_H-M   'P 1'
#
loop_
_entity.id
_entity.type
_entity.pdbx_description
1 polymer ?
#
loop_
_entity_poly.entity_id
_entity_poly.type
_entity_poly.pdbx_seq_one_letter_code
_entity_poly.pdbx_strand_id
1 'polypeptide(L)'
;MRQFITNMLNIQEDKIEELQTIAQSDGSIIINLKLKVTSKICPFCSRPVKIHGYYPRTLTHSTLVNRKCSIVYRQRRFRCPKCSYSFNELNPFTKANDGLTHETKINILKDLKHPEDTYTSVAERYHVSKATVLRLFDKHVDIMRKPLPMVLSMDEHYFPESDMDSLYCCLLMNFITGEVIDVLPTRRKHYLIDYFFSIRGDIQNYTLKRSELNNVKYISSKLQ
;
A
#
# COMPACT_ATOMS: atom_id res chain seq x y z
N MET A 1 17.72 3.26 -26.49
CA MET A 1 16.64 2.42 -25.92
C MET A 1 17.07 1.69 -24.64
N ARG A 2 18.22 0.99 -24.62
CA ARG A 2 18.72 0.28 -23.43
C ARG A 2 18.87 1.20 -22.21
N GLN A 3 19.55 2.34 -22.37
CA GLN A 3 19.74 3.35 -21.31
C GLN A 3 18.42 3.90 -20.76
N PHE A 4 17.42 4.09 -21.60
CA PHE A 4 16.08 4.52 -21.17
C PHE A 4 15.44 3.47 -20.25
N ILE A 5 15.50 2.19 -20.62
CA ILE A 5 14.93 1.09 -19.80
C ILE A 5 15.69 0.93 -18.50
N THR A 6 17.02 1.05 -18.49
CA THR A 6 17.83 0.95 -17.27
C THR A 6 17.55 2.08 -16.30
N ASN A 7 17.39 3.30 -16.78
CA ASN A 7 16.98 4.44 -15.96
C ASN A 7 15.57 4.25 -15.38
N MET A 8 14.62 3.76 -16.19
CA MET A 8 13.27 3.47 -15.75
C MET A 8 13.22 2.38 -14.68
N LEU A 9 14.07 1.35 -14.80
CA LEU A 9 14.17 0.27 -13.82
C LEU A 9 15.03 0.63 -12.60
N ASN A 10 15.63 1.82 -12.60
CA ASN A 10 16.60 2.28 -11.60
C ASN A 10 17.75 1.27 -11.37
N ILE A 11 18.28 0.73 -12.46
CA ILE A 11 19.40 -0.23 -12.45
C ILE A 11 20.55 0.36 -13.25
N GLN A 12 21.76 0.27 -12.70
CA GLN A 12 22.97 0.63 -13.39
C GLN A 12 23.22 -0.33 -14.57
N GLU A 13 23.53 0.20 -15.74
CA GLU A 13 23.68 -0.57 -16.98
C GLU A 13 24.81 -1.61 -16.88
N ASP A 14 25.87 -1.29 -16.17
CA ASP A 14 27.02 -2.17 -15.94
C ASP A 14 26.65 -3.43 -15.14
N LYS A 15 25.56 -3.42 -14.36
CA LYS A 15 25.05 -4.57 -13.61
C LYS A 15 24.19 -5.53 -14.44
N ILE A 16 23.84 -5.15 -15.67
CA ILE A 16 22.97 -5.95 -16.52
C ILE A 16 23.80 -6.88 -17.41
N GLU A 17 23.47 -8.17 -17.38
CA GLU A 17 24.05 -9.18 -18.28
C GLU A 17 23.20 -9.29 -19.56
N GLU A 18 21.89 -9.50 -19.41
CA GLU A 18 20.94 -9.62 -20.51
C GLU A 18 19.75 -8.70 -20.28
N LEU A 19 19.34 -7.99 -21.34
CA LEU A 19 18.14 -7.14 -21.35
C LEU A 19 17.49 -7.26 -22.73
N GLN A 20 16.27 -7.76 -22.76
CA GLN A 20 15.45 -7.88 -23.96
C GLN A 20 14.06 -7.34 -23.68
N THR A 21 13.55 -6.54 -24.60
CA THR A 21 12.19 -5.99 -24.54
C THR A 21 11.38 -6.57 -25.68
N ILE A 22 10.22 -7.12 -25.34
CA ILE A 22 9.32 -7.78 -26.30
C ILE A 22 7.97 -7.08 -26.21
N ALA A 23 7.51 -6.50 -27.33
CA ALA A 23 6.13 -6.02 -27.45
C ALA A 23 5.26 -7.20 -27.87
N GLN A 24 4.14 -7.42 -27.17
CA GLN A 24 3.19 -8.47 -27.45
C GLN A 24 2.09 -7.96 -28.41
N SER A 25 1.37 -8.87 -29.03
CA SER A 25 0.26 -8.56 -29.94
C SER A 25 -0.90 -7.84 -29.26
N ASP A 26 -1.09 -8.05 -27.96
CA ASP A 26 -2.09 -7.36 -27.12
C ASP A 26 -1.65 -5.96 -26.67
N GLY A 27 -0.48 -5.48 -27.13
CA GLY A 27 0.10 -4.20 -26.75
C GLY A 27 0.86 -4.21 -25.43
N SER A 28 0.89 -5.32 -24.71
CA SER A 28 1.69 -5.44 -23.48
C SER A 28 3.19 -5.53 -23.77
N ILE A 29 4.01 -5.19 -22.77
CA ILE A 29 5.46 -5.17 -22.87
C ILE A 29 6.03 -6.17 -21.85
N ILE A 30 6.93 -7.03 -22.32
CA ILE A 30 7.71 -7.93 -21.45
C ILE A 30 9.16 -7.50 -21.50
N ILE A 31 9.75 -7.28 -20.32
CA ILE A 31 11.16 -6.98 -20.13
C ILE A 31 11.84 -8.20 -19.54
N ASN A 32 12.57 -8.94 -20.35
CA ASN A 32 13.42 -10.04 -19.89
C ASN A 32 14.73 -9.47 -19.36
N LEU A 33 15.05 -9.77 -18.12
CA LEU A 33 16.23 -9.22 -17.46
C LEU A 33 17.02 -10.30 -16.72
N LYS A 34 18.33 -10.24 -16.88
CA LYS A 34 19.31 -11.00 -16.09
C LYS A 34 20.43 -10.08 -15.66
N LEU A 35 20.76 -10.08 -14.38
CA LEU A 35 21.85 -9.29 -13.83
C LEU A 35 23.18 -10.04 -13.89
N LYS A 36 24.29 -9.33 -13.93
CA LYS A 36 25.62 -9.92 -13.84
C LYS A 36 25.82 -10.63 -12.51
N VAL A 37 26.59 -11.69 -12.51
CA VAL A 37 26.92 -12.43 -11.30
C VAL A 37 27.89 -11.58 -10.47
N THR A 38 27.50 -11.31 -9.24
CA THR A 38 28.45 -10.93 -8.20
C THR A 38 28.84 -12.18 -7.42
N SER A 39 30.13 -12.37 -7.13
CA SER A 39 30.57 -13.51 -6.30
C SER A 39 29.76 -13.52 -4.99
N LYS A 40 29.16 -14.66 -4.68
CA LYS A 40 28.37 -14.81 -3.47
C LYS A 40 29.04 -15.75 -2.50
N ILE A 41 28.93 -15.41 -1.24
CA ILE A 41 29.41 -16.17 -0.11
C ILE A 41 28.21 -16.80 0.60
N CYS A 42 28.36 -18.03 1.05
CA CYS A 42 27.33 -18.71 1.83
C CYS A 42 27.09 -17.95 3.15
N PRO A 43 25.84 -17.54 3.44
CA PRO A 43 25.54 -16.83 4.68
C PRO A 43 25.70 -17.69 5.93
N PHE A 44 25.75 -19.03 5.76
CA PHE A 44 25.86 -19.97 6.88
C PHE A 44 27.31 -20.36 7.21
N CYS A 45 28.17 -20.60 6.22
CA CYS A 45 29.55 -21.09 6.45
C CYS A 45 30.63 -20.23 5.78
N SER A 46 30.27 -19.06 5.23
CA SER A 46 31.16 -18.08 4.61
C SER A 46 32.05 -18.62 3.47
N ARG A 47 31.67 -19.72 2.84
CA ARG A 47 32.40 -20.29 1.70
C ARG A 47 31.77 -19.83 0.38
N PRO A 48 32.56 -19.77 -0.72
CA PRO A 48 32.02 -19.48 -2.05
C PRO A 48 30.90 -20.45 -2.44
N VAL A 49 29.87 -19.96 -3.09
CA VAL A 49 28.73 -20.74 -3.56
C VAL A 49 28.76 -20.90 -5.08
N LYS A 50 28.07 -21.94 -5.57
CA LYS A 50 27.86 -22.17 -7.02
C LYS A 50 26.43 -21.87 -7.40
N ILE A 51 26.21 -21.46 -8.65
CA ILE A 51 24.88 -21.35 -9.23
C ILE A 51 24.32 -22.77 -9.39
N HIS A 52 23.18 -23.03 -8.75
CA HIS A 52 22.50 -24.31 -8.80
C HIS A 52 21.39 -24.35 -9.85
N GLY A 53 20.88 -23.16 -10.25
CA GLY A 53 19.83 -23.03 -11.24
C GLY A 53 19.29 -21.62 -11.32
N TYR A 54 18.25 -21.44 -12.13
CA TYR A 54 17.55 -20.19 -12.32
C TYR A 54 16.08 -20.37 -11.98
N TYR A 55 15.51 -19.32 -11.39
CA TYR A 55 14.09 -19.23 -11.09
C TYR A 55 13.53 -17.95 -11.70
N PRO A 56 12.84 -18.02 -12.85
CA PRO A 56 12.26 -16.85 -13.46
C PRO A 56 11.11 -16.31 -12.61
N ARG A 57 11.12 -15.02 -12.34
CA ARG A 57 10.09 -14.31 -11.60
C ARG A 57 9.43 -13.31 -12.54
N THR A 58 8.12 -13.46 -12.74
CA THR A 58 7.32 -12.49 -13.48
C THR A 58 6.73 -11.50 -12.50
N LEU A 59 6.99 -10.21 -12.72
CA LEU A 59 6.58 -9.10 -11.86
C LEU A 59 5.81 -8.10 -12.70
N THR A 60 4.66 -7.65 -12.22
CA THR A 60 3.98 -6.49 -12.78
C THR A 60 4.78 -5.23 -12.43
N HIS A 61 5.13 -4.45 -13.45
CA HIS A 61 5.85 -3.19 -13.33
C HIS A 61 4.93 -2.02 -13.70
N SER A 62 5.27 -0.81 -13.23
CA SER A 62 4.55 0.42 -13.62
C SER A 62 4.41 0.51 -15.13
N THR A 63 3.22 0.86 -15.57
CA THR A 63 2.93 0.91 -17.00
C THR A 63 3.69 2.01 -17.71
N LEU A 64 4.38 1.62 -18.77
CA LEU A 64 4.91 2.55 -19.74
C LEU A 64 3.78 2.96 -20.68
N VAL A 65 3.41 4.24 -20.68
CA VAL A 65 2.47 4.79 -21.67
C VAL A 65 1.14 4.01 -21.71
N ASN A 66 0.52 3.80 -20.55
CA ASN A 66 -0.76 3.08 -20.42
C ASN A 66 -0.76 1.63 -20.97
N ARG A 67 0.38 0.99 -20.99
CA ARG A 67 0.50 -0.41 -21.40
C ARG A 67 0.86 -1.31 -20.23
N LYS A 68 0.28 -2.49 -20.21
CA LYS A 68 0.69 -3.52 -19.26
C LYS A 68 2.16 -3.84 -19.46
N CYS A 69 2.97 -3.71 -18.42
CA CYS A 69 4.37 -4.04 -18.45
C CYS A 69 4.70 -5.11 -17.40
N SER A 70 5.46 -6.11 -17.80
CA SER A 70 5.92 -7.17 -16.90
C SER A 70 7.43 -7.33 -17.02
N ILE A 71 8.10 -7.47 -15.87
CA ILE A 71 9.52 -7.82 -15.81
C ILE A 71 9.61 -9.32 -15.56
N VAL A 72 10.27 -10.03 -16.46
CA VAL A 72 10.68 -11.42 -16.26
C VAL A 72 12.14 -11.43 -15.80
N TYR A 73 12.32 -11.45 -14.48
CA TYR A 73 13.64 -11.46 -13.87
C TYR A 73 14.15 -12.89 -13.73
N ARG A 74 15.28 -13.21 -14.37
CA ARG A 74 15.93 -14.52 -14.30
C ARG A 74 16.79 -14.61 -13.05
N GLN A 75 16.14 -14.83 -11.89
CA GLN A 75 16.75 -14.90 -10.58
C GLN A 75 17.56 -16.20 -10.43
N ARG A 76 18.77 -16.08 -9.84
CA ARG A 76 19.63 -17.26 -9.59
C ARG A 76 19.29 -17.90 -8.26
N ARG A 77 19.46 -19.22 -8.24
CA ARG A 77 19.51 -20.01 -7.03
C ARG A 77 20.94 -20.48 -6.79
N PHE A 78 21.46 -20.19 -5.62
CA PHE A 78 22.79 -20.60 -5.18
C PHE A 78 22.74 -21.81 -4.26
N ARG A 79 23.78 -22.63 -4.30
CA ARG A 79 23.98 -23.74 -3.37
C ARG A 79 25.41 -23.77 -2.91
N CYS A 80 25.61 -23.94 -1.59
CA CYS A 80 26.92 -24.11 -1.01
C CYS A 80 27.40 -25.54 -1.18
N PRO A 81 28.58 -25.79 -1.77
CA PRO A 81 29.11 -27.15 -1.93
C PRO A 81 29.53 -27.77 -0.61
N LYS A 82 29.84 -26.97 0.44
CA LYS A 82 30.30 -27.46 1.74
C LYS A 82 29.15 -27.84 2.68
N CYS A 83 28.18 -26.92 2.91
CA CYS A 83 27.09 -27.15 3.87
C CYS A 83 25.75 -27.43 3.22
N SER A 84 25.70 -27.53 1.89
CA SER A 84 24.49 -27.77 1.09
C SER A 84 23.39 -26.72 1.25
N TYR A 85 23.62 -25.62 1.97
CA TYR A 85 22.67 -24.54 2.12
C TYR A 85 22.35 -23.91 0.77
N SER A 86 21.06 -23.71 0.52
CA SER A 86 20.57 -23.13 -0.74
C SER A 86 19.80 -21.86 -0.46
N PHE A 87 20.02 -20.84 -1.30
CA PHE A 87 19.33 -19.55 -1.19
C PHE A 87 19.18 -18.92 -2.57
N ASN A 88 18.23 -18.01 -2.69
CA ASN A 88 18.00 -17.26 -3.92
C ASN A 88 18.80 -15.95 -3.92
N GLU A 89 19.17 -15.51 -5.11
CA GLU A 89 19.66 -14.15 -5.33
C GLU A 89 18.63 -13.11 -4.84
N LEU A 90 19.11 -11.99 -4.30
CA LEU A 90 18.22 -10.90 -3.96
C LEU A 90 17.56 -10.34 -5.22
N ASN A 91 16.25 -10.17 -5.14
CA ASN A 91 15.49 -9.54 -6.21
C ASN A 91 15.47 -8.02 -5.96
N PRO A 92 16.04 -7.19 -6.86
CA PRO A 92 16.09 -5.75 -6.66
C PRO A 92 14.73 -5.06 -6.84
N PHE A 93 13.77 -5.73 -7.47
CA PHE A 93 12.47 -5.14 -7.83
C PHE A 93 11.39 -5.37 -6.78
N THR A 94 11.52 -6.42 -5.98
CA THR A 94 10.45 -6.83 -5.07
C THR A 94 10.98 -7.68 -3.93
N LYS A 95 10.20 -7.76 -2.84
CA LYS A 95 10.45 -8.71 -1.75
C LYS A 95 10.06 -10.14 -2.17
N ALA A 96 10.48 -11.12 -1.38
CA ALA A 96 10.08 -12.51 -1.58
C ALA A 96 8.55 -12.65 -1.61
N ASN A 97 8.05 -13.53 -2.49
CA ASN A 97 6.63 -13.87 -2.64
C ASN A 97 5.70 -12.72 -3.07
N ASP A 98 6.25 -11.68 -3.68
CA ASP A 98 5.48 -10.54 -4.16
C ASP A 98 5.51 -10.48 -5.69
N GLY A 99 4.37 -10.21 -6.32
CA GLY A 99 4.20 -10.13 -7.77
C GLY A 99 4.29 -8.72 -8.35
N LEU A 100 4.39 -7.68 -7.50
CA LEU A 100 4.51 -6.29 -7.92
C LEU A 100 5.90 -5.74 -7.62
N THR A 101 6.40 -4.88 -8.50
CA THR A 101 7.62 -4.13 -8.21
C THR A 101 7.38 -3.08 -7.12
N HIS A 102 8.44 -2.70 -6.41
CA HIS A 102 8.36 -1.62 -5.40
C HIS A 102 7.84 -0.32 -5.99
N GLU A 103 8.29 0.01 -7.20
CA GLU A 103 7.89 1.23 -7.90
C GLU A 103 6.39 1.22 -8.24
N THR A 104 5.86 0.10 -8.76
CA THR A 104 4.43 -0.03 -9.02
C THR A 104 3.60 0.18 -7.76
N LYS A 105 4.02 -0.37 -6.63
CA LYS A 105 3.32 -0.18 -5.35
C LYS A 105 3.32 1.27 -4.90
N ILE A 106 4.47 1.93 -5.00
CA ILE A 106 4.60 3.35 -4.62
C ILE A 106 3.69 4.21 -5.50
N ASN A 107 3.66 3.95 -6.81
CA ASN A 107 2.84 4.71 -7.73
C ASN A 107 1.35 4.49 -7.51
N ILE A 108 0.90 3.25 -7.27
CA ILE A 108 -0.47 2.95 -6.87
C ILE A 108 -0.88 3.75 -5.62
N LEU A 109 -0.03 3.77 -4.59
CA LEU A 109 -0.31 4.49 -3.35
C LEU A 109 -0.27 6.02 -3.54
N LYS A 110 0.53 6.53 -4.48
CA LYS A 110 0.55 7.95 -4.83
C LYS A 110 -0.72 8.36 -5.55
N ASP A 111 -1.18 7.57 -6.51
CA ASP A 111 -2.40 7.86 -7.27
C ASP A 111 -3.63 7.88 -6.36
N LEU A 112 -3.70 6.95 -5.38
CA LEU A 112 -4.79 6.92 -4.40
C LEU A 112 -4.88 8.16 -3.48
N LYS A 113 -3.91 9.08 -3.55
CA LYS A 113 -4.02 10.38 -2.86
C LYS A 113 -4.86 11.40 -3.61
N HIS A 114 -5.11 11.17 -4.89
CA HIS A 114 -5.95 12.05 -5.70
C HIS A 114 -7.43 11.75 -5.43
N PRO A 115 -8.23 12.76 -5.07
CA PRO A 115 -9.61 12.57 -4.65
C PRO A 115 -10.53 12.00 -5.75
N GLU A 116 -10.17 12.20 -7.02
CA GLU A 116 -10.87 11.64 -8.17
C GLU A 116 -10.54 10.19 -8.47
N ASP A 117 -9.46 9.64 -7.90
CA ASP A 117 -9.05 8.26 -8.16
C ASP A 117 -9.75 7.28 -7.22
N THR A 118 -10.33 6.24 -7.81
CA THR A 118 -10.94 5.11 -7.11
C THR A 118 -10.03 3.89 -7.13
N TYR A 119 -10.26 2.92 -6.24
CA TYR A 119 -9.54 1.64 -6.30
C TYR A 119 -9.69 0.94 -7.65
N THR A 120 -10.82 1.12 -8.32
CA THR A 120 -11.09 0.53 -9.64
C THR A 120 -10.29 1.23 -10.73
N SER A 121 -10.33 2.59 -10.80
CA SER A 121 -9.58 3.35 -11.81
C SER A 121 -8.08 3.12 -11.70
N VAL A 122 -7.56 3.07 -10.47
CA VAL A 122 -6.14 2.77 -10.22
C VAL A 122 -5.79 1.33 -10.60
N ALA A 123 -6.67 0.36 -10.28
CA ALA A 123 -6.45 -1.05 -10.65
C ALA A 123 -6.37 -1.24 -12.18
N GLU A 124 -7.24 -0.59 -12.94
CA GLU A 124 -7.24 -0.60 -14.40
C GLU A 124 -5.96 0.05 -14.96
N ARG A 125 -5.57 1.21 -14.44
CA ARG A 125 -4.35 1.94 -14.85
C ARG A 125 -3.09 1.11 -14.70
N TYR A 126 -2.98 0.35 -13.61
CA TYR A 126 -1.79 -0.49 -13.32
C TYR A 126 -1.95 -1.96 -13.74
N HIS A 127 -3.05 -2.32 -14.40
CA HIS A 127 -3.37 -3.69 -14.83
C HIS A 127 -3.25 -4.72 -13.70
N VAL A 128 -3.81 -4.38 -12.55
CA VAL A 128 -3.89 -5.24 -11.36
C VAL A 128 -5.34 -5.40 -10.93
N SER A 129 -5.62 -6.34 -10.04
CA SER A 129 -6.99 -6.47 -9.50
C SER A 129 -7.29 -5.38 -8.45
N LYS A 130 -8.55 -4.96 -8.36
CA LYS A 130 -9.04 -4.06 -7.30
C LYS A 130 -8.65 -4.56 -5.91
N ALA A 131 -8.76 -5.87 -5.66
CA ALA A 131 -8.35 -6.50 -4.40
C ALA A 131 -6.85 -6.34 -4.11
N THR A 132 -6.00 -6.24 -5.14
CA THR A 132 -4.57 -5.98 -4.97
C THR A 132 -4.32 -4.54 -4.51
N VAL A 133 -5.04 -3.58 -5.12
CA VAL A 133 -4.95 -2.15 -4.73
C VAL A 133 -5.44 -1.97 -3.30
N LEU A 134 -6.58 -2.56 -2.94
CA LEU A 134 -7.13 -2.49 -1.59
C LEU A 134 -6.16 -3.07 -0.55
N ARG A 135 -5.61 -4.28 -0.79
CA ARG A 135 -4.62 -4.88 0.12
C ARG A 135 -3.34 -4.05 0.27
N LEU A 136 -2.93 -3.34 -0.79
CA LEU A 136 -1.79 -2.42 -0.71
C LEU A 136 -2.13 -1.23 0.17
N PHE A 137 -3.31 -0.66 -0.01
CA PHE A 137 -3.79 0.46 0.80
C PHE A 137 -3.84 0.07 2.28
N ASP A 138 -4.57 -0.99 2.63
CA ASP A 138 -4.72 -1.47 4.01
C ASP A 138 -3.39 -1.80 4.70
N LYS A 139 -2.41 -2.26 3.90
CA LYS A 139 -1.08 -2.63 4.43
C LYS A 139 -0.16 -1.45 4.69
N HIS A 140 -0.30 -0.36 3.93
CA HIS A 140 0.68 0.72 3.90
C HIS A 140 0.12 2.08 4.30
N VAL A 141 -1.20 2.23 4.37
CA VAL A 141 -1.86 3.47 4.74
C VAL A 141 -2.49 3.26 6.10
N ASP A 142 -1.97 3.97 7.09
CA ASP A 142 -2.57 4.08 8.41
C ASP A 142 -3.23 5.46 8.50
N ILE A 143 -4.55 5.45 8.59
CA ILE A 143 -5.35 6.67 8.70
C ILE A 143 -5.53 6.95 10.19
N MET A 144 -4.62 7.77 10.72
CA MET A 144 -4.76 8.22 12.09
C MET A 144 -5.94 9.20 12.21
N ARG A 145 -6.71 9.04 13.27
CA ARG A 145 -7.74 10.00 13.64
C ARG A 145 -7.13 11.38 13.83
N LYS A 146 -7.78 12.40 13.29
CA LYS A 146 -7.38 13.79 13.50
C LYS A 146 -7.59 14.19 14.97
N PRO A 147 -6.86 15.21 15.47
CA PRO A 147 -7.11 15.76 16.79
C PRO A 147 -8.59 16.15 16.96
N LEU A 148 -9.12 15.95 18.16
CA LEU A 148 -10.49 16.32 18.44
C LEU A 148 -10.65 17.85 18.39
N PRO A 149 -11.70 18.38 17.73
CA PRO A 149 -12.01 19.81 17.74
C PRO A 149 -12.67 20.21 19.06
N MET A 150 -12.73 21.51 19.33
CA MET A 150 -13.43 22.03 20.52
C MET A 150 -14.93 21.66 20.51
N VAL A 151 -15.55 21.63 19.34
CA VAL A 151 -16.95 21.22 19.16
C VAL A 151 -17.00 20.13 18.12
N LEU A 152 -17.32 18.92 18.58
CA LEU A 152 -17.49 17.73 17.74
C LEU A 152 -18.96 17.58 17.38
N SER A 153 -19.25 17.47 16.10
CA SER A 153 -20.58 17.04 15.61
C SER A 153 -20.52 15.58 15.17
N MET A 154 -21.63 14.90 15.30
CA MET A 154 -21.81 13.53 14.85
C MET A 154 -23.04 13.47 13.94
N ASP A 155 -22.86 12.86 12.80
CA ASP A 155 -23.93 12.62 11.82
C ASP A 155 -23.94 11.15 11.38
N GLU A 156 -25.12 10.63 11.01
CA GLU A 156 -25.30 9.29 10.52
C GLU A 156 -25.41 9.32 8.99
N HIS A 157 -24.56 8.55 8.32
CA HIS A 157 -24.59 8.45 6.87
C HIS A 157 -24.92 7.03 6.42
N TYR A 158 -25.84 6.92 5.46
CA TYR A 158 -26.27 5.65 4.87
C TYR A 158 -25.32 5.23 3.76
N PHE A 159 -24.70 4.05 3.91
CA PHE A 159 -23.79 3.43 2.94
C PHE A 159 -24.33 2.07 2.48
N PRO A 160 -25.15 2.02 1.41
CA PRO A 160 -25.81 0.79 0.97
C PRO A 160 -24.85 -0.27 0.40
N GLU A 161 -23.67 0.15 -0.05
CA GLU A 161 -22.66 -0.73 -0.67
C GLU A 161 -21.52 -1.11 0.30
N SER A 162 -21.67 -0.83 1.61
CA SER A 162 -20.61 -1.18 2.55
C SER A 162 -20.60 -2.67 2.83
N ASP A 163 -19.44 -3.31 2.74
CA ASP A 163 -19.20 -4.67 3.24
C ASP A 163 -19.19 -4.73 4.80
N MET A 164 -19.62 -3.65 5.45
CA MET A 164 -19.65 -3.54 6.91
C MET A 164 -20.93 -4.14 7.47
N ASP A 165 -20.89 -4.61 8.72
CA ASP A 165 -22.04 -5.15 9.46
C ASP A 165 -23.21 -4.16 9.65
N SER A 166 -23.06 -2.93 9.22
CA SER A 166 -24.03 -1.85 9.32
C SER A 166 -24.10 -1.06 8.02
N LEU A 167 -25.34 -0.84 7.53
CA LEU A 167 -25.63 0.05 6.40
C LEU A 167 -25.45 1.53 6.76
N TYR A 168 -25.18 1.86 8.01
CA TYR A 168 -24.97 3.23 8.50
C TYR A 168 -23.62 3.32 9.16
N CYS A 169 -22.86 4.34 8.78
CA CYS A 169 -21.66 4.79 9.49
C CYS A 169 -21.94 6.06 10.28
N CYS A 170 -21.11 6.37 11.29
CA CYS A 170 -21.11 7.65 11.94
C CYS A 170 -19.94 8.51 11.45
N LEU A 171 -20.25 9.71 11.00
CA LEU A 171 -19.28 10.75 10.67
C LEU A 171 -19.04 11.63 11.88
N LEU A 172 -17.80 11.72 12.32
CA LEU A 172 -17.38 12.69 13.34
C LEU A 172 -16.74 13.89 12.62
N MET A 173 -17.26 15.07 12.86
CA MET A 173 -16.82 16.28 12.17
C MET A 173 -16.53 17.41 13.15
N ASN A 174 -15.63 18.30 12.78
CA ASN A 174 -15.49 19.59 13.41
C ASN A 174 -16.73 20.45 13.07
N PHE A 175 -17.52 20.79 14.06
CA PHE A 175 -18.75 21.57 13.86
C PHE A 175 -18.49 22.95 13.22
N ILE A 176 -17.35 23.57 13.51
CA ILE A 176 -17.02 24.91 13.04
C ILE A 176 -16.51 24.90 11.60
N THR A 177 -15.62 23.95 11.27
CA THR A 177 -14.95 23.91 9.96
C THR A 177 -15.61 22.96 8.97
N GLY A 178 -16.51 22.07 9.41
CA GLY A 178 -17.06 20.98 8.59
C GLY A 178 -16.07 19.88 8.24
N GLU A 179 -14.86 19.93 8.79
CA GLU A 179 -13.82 18.93 8.49
C GLU A 179 -14.14 17.58 9.13
N VAL A 180 -14.02 16.49 8.35
CA VAL A 180 -14.18 15.13 8.88
C VAL A 180 -12.99 14.78 9.76
N ILE A 181 -13.29 14.40 11.00
CA ILE A 181 -12.31 13.98 12.02
C ILE A 181 -12.10 12.47 11.99
N ASP A 182 -13.20 11.73 11.93
CA ASP A 182 -13.17 10.26 11.89
C ASP A 182 -14.47 9.71 11.26
N VAL A 183 -14.41 8.45 10.80
CA VAL A 183 -15.56 7.73 10.24
C VAL A 183 -15.68 6.41 10.97
N LEU A 184 -16.75 6.24 11.75
CA LEU A 184 -16.98 5.03 12.52
C LEU A 184 -17.84 4.05 11.72
N PRO A 185 -17.51 2.75 11.72
CA PRO A 185 -18.14 1.76 10.84
C PRO A 185 -19.60 1.47 11.18
N THR A 186 -20.10 1.95 12.31
CA THR A 186 -21.47 1.69 12.78
C THR A 186 -21.97 2.79 13.70
N ARG A 187 -23.28 2.95 13.76
CA ARG A 187 -23.98 3.83 14.72
C ARG A 187 -24.42 3.12 15.99
N ARG A 188 -24.08 1.83 16.18
CA ARG A 188 -24.54 1.05 17.34
C ARG A 188 -23.98 1.63 18.63
N LYS A 189 -24.89 1.83 19.62
CA LYS A 189 -24.59 2.50 20.90
C LYS A 189 -23.37 1.91 21.62
N HIS A 190 -23.27 0.57 21.71
CA HIS A 190 -22.14 -0.08 22.37
C HIS A 190 -20.80 0.26 21.72
N TYR A 191 -20.74 0.24 20.37
CA TYR A 191 -19.52 0.60 19.63
C TYR A 191 -19.13 2.06 19.88
N LEU A 192 -20.09 2.97 19.83
CA LEU A 192 -19.84 4.40 20.08
C LEU A 192 -19.34 4.66 21.51
N ILE A 193 -19.92 3.96 22.49
CA ILE A 193 -19.47 4.04 23.89
C ILE A 193 -18.01 3.60 23.99
N ASP A 194 -17.66 2.43 23.43
CA ASP A 194 -16.31 1.89 23.48
C ASP A 194 -15.31 2.82 22.76
N TYR A 195 -15.70 3.36 21.60
CA TYR A 195 -14.91 4.34 20.87
C TYR A 195 -14.65 5.60 21.70
N PHE A 196 -15.69 6.26 22.20
CA PHE A 196 -15.52 7.49 23.02
C PHE A 196 -14.77 7.20 24.31
N PHE A 197 -14.92 6.02 24.88
CA PHE A 197 -14.14 5.61 26.04
C PHE A 197 -12.66 5.45 25.71
N SER A 198 -12.32 4.95 24.54
CA SER A 198 -10.92 4.80 24.09
C SER A 198 -10.20 6.12 23.89
N ILE A 199 -10.95 7.18 23.52
CA ILE A 199 -10.41 8.54 23.28
C ILE A 199 -10.65 9.52 24.44
N ARG A 200 -11.12 9.03 25.58
CA ARG A 200 -11.45 9.87 26.75
C ARG A 200 -10.30 10.74 27.25
N GLY A 201 -9.04 10.26 27.10
CA GLY A 201 -7.85 11.03 27.47
C GLY A 201 -7.69 12.32 26.68
N ASP A 202 -8.04 12.28 25.41
CA ASP A 202 -8.03 13.45 24.53
C ASP A 202 -9.14 14.43 24.95
N ILE A 203 -10.33 13.91 25.30
CA ILE A 203 -11.47 14.71 25.75
C ILE A 203 -11.15 15.43 27.08
N GLN A 204 -10.49 14.76 28.02
CA GLN A 204 -10.12 15.36 29.31
C GLN A 204 -9.17 16.55 29.16
N ASN A 205 -8.26 16.51 28.21
CA ASN A 205 -7.35 17.62 27.94
C ASN A 205 -8.06 18.88 27.43
N TYR A 206 -9.27 18.75 26.86
CA TYR A 206 -10.11 19.87 26.41
C TYR A 206 -11.04 20.38 27.52
N THR A 207 -11.44 19.53 28.48
CA THR A 207 -12.39 19.88 29.55
C THR A 207 -11.74 20.78 30.65
N LEU A 208 -10.42 20.86 30.73
CA LEU A 208 -9.70 21.68 31.71
C LEU A 208 -9.75 23.19 31.42
N LYS A 209 -10.23 23.61 30.25
CA LYS A 209 -10.54 25.04 29.96
C LYS A 209 -12.03 25.34 30.16
N ARG A 210 -12.53 25.03 31.33
CA ARG A 210 -13.95 25.18 31.74
C ARG A 210 -14.49 26.62 31.73
N SER A 211 -13.66 27.60 31.51
CA SER A 211 -14.07 29.05 31.49
C SER A 211 -14.74 29.48 30.17
N GLU A 212 -14.70 28.69 29.11
CA GLU A 212 -15.32 29.04 27.82
C GLU A 212 -16.57 28.22 27.49
N LEU A 213 -16.97 27.26 28.36
CA LEU A 213 -18.05 26.28 28.13
C LEU A 213 -19.46 26.79 28.43
N ASN A 214 -19.68 28.08 28.64
CA ASN A 214 -21.03 28.62 28.88
C ASN A 214 -21.96 28.58 27.65
N ASN A 215 -21.50 28.13 26.49
CA ASN A 215 -22.29 28.08 25.25
C ASN A 215 -22.58 26.69 24.70
N VAL A 216 -22.22 25.60 25.39
CA VAL A 216 -22.49 24.22 24.88
C VAL A 216 -23.70 23.60 25.56
N LYS A 217 -24.89 24.00 25.14
CA LYS A 217 -26.17 23.44 25.64
C LYS A 217 -26.87 22.46 24.68
N TYR A 218 -26.21 21.85 23.71
CA TYR A 218 -26.91 21.04 22.73
C TYR A 218 -26.18 19.76 22.30
N ILE A 219 -26.00 18.79 23.20
CA ILE A 219 -25.65 17.41 22.78
C ILE A 219 -26.43 16.33 23.56
N SER A 220 -27.29 16.68 24.51
CA SER A 220 -27.92 15.64 25.36
C SER A 220 -29.34 15.21 25.00
N SER A 221 -29.94 15.69 23.92
CA SER A 221 -31.38 15.43 23.67
C SER A 221 -31.71 14.32 22.66
N LYS A 222 -30.75 13.60 22.10
CA LYS A 222 -31.01 12.47 21.19
C LYS A 222 -30.41 11.12 21.61
N LEU A 223 -29.93 11.00 22.83
CA LEU A 223 -29.44 9.74 23.40
C LEU A 223 -30.41 9.14 24.46
N GLN A 224 -31.68 9.42 24.35
CA GLN A 224 -32.73 8.69 25.06
C GLN A 224 -33.39 7.68 24.16
#